data_240305b336ea79a927fdcdb1820bd470
#
_entry.id   240305b336ea79a927fdcdb1820bd470
#
_cell.length_a   1.000
_cell.length_b   1.000
_cell.length_c   1.000
_cell.angle_alpha   90.00
_cell.angle_beta   90.00
_cell.angle_gamma   90.00
#
_symmetry.space_group_name_H-M   'P 1'
#
loop_
_entity.id
_entity.type
_entity.pdbx_description
1 polymer ?
#
loop_
_entity_poly.entity_id
_entity_poly.type
_entity_poly.pdbx_seq_one_letter_code
_entity_poly.pdbx_strand_id
1 'polypeptide(L)'
;VLENRQVLKRTFPQVFEASRVRPVDDYPSQLLEMLTDLAPQHVQSPTIGVLTPGIYNSAYFEHSFLSQQMGVELVEGQDLVVSEGFVHMLTTKGLKRVDVLYRRIDDDFIDPAVFRPDSLLGVRGLMGVYREGRIALANAPGTGIADDKVIYAYVPEIIRYYTGEEAILPNVPTYICRNDQDRAYVLAHLDQLVVKAANESGGYGMLVGPHASAAERAAFAAKISAEPRNYMAQPTISLSRVPTIVGDRIEGRHVDLRPYVLFGDEIYVQPGGLTRVALTKGSLVVNSSQGGGSKDTWVL
;
A
#
# COMPACT_ATOMS: atom_id res chain seq x y z
N VAL A 1 -10.50 -7.38 -0.19
CA VAL A 1 -10.47 -8.65 -0.96
C VAL A 1 -11.24 -9.73 -0.23
N LEU A 2 -10.88 -10.07 0.99
CA LEU A 2 -11.49 -11.16 1.76
C LEU A 2 -13.02 -11.01 1.89
N GLU A 3 -13.48 -9.84 2.32
CA GLU A 3 -14.92 -9.56 2.47
C GLU A 3 -15.65 -9.64 1.10
N ASN A 4 -15.09 -9.02 0.06
CA ASN A 4 -15.66 -9.11 -1.28
C ASN A 4 -15.77 -10.56 -1.76
N ARG A 5 -14.73 -11.39 -1.52
CA ARG A 5 -14.73 -12.82 -1.84
C ARG A 5 -15.83 -13.56 -1.08
N GLN A 6 -15.99 -13.29 0.21
CA GLN A 6 -17.02 -13.92 1.02
C GLN A 6 -18.43 -13.55 0.55
N VAL A 7 -18.67 -12.27 0.24
CA VAL A 7 -19.96 -11.79 -0.27
C VAL A 7 -20.28 -12.45 -1.62
N LEU A 8 -19.32 -12.44 -2.55
CA LEU A 8 -19.52 -13.06 -3.87
C LEU A 8 -19.75 -14.57 -3.78
N LYS A 9 -19.00 -15.28 -2.94
CA LYS A 9 -19.16 -16.72 -2.71
C LYS A 9 -20.55 -17.07 -2.14
N ARG A 10 -21.07 -16.23 -1.23
CA ARG A 10 -22.44 -16.39 -0.71
C ARG A 10 -23.52 -16.08 -1.75
N THR A 11 -23.27 -15.08 -2.60
CA THR A 11 -24.23 -14.62 -3.61
C THR A 11 -24.28 -15.56 -4.83
N PHE A 12 -23.14 -16.10 -5.25
CA PHE A 12 -22.98 -16.91 -6.46
C PHE A 12 -22.25 -18.24 -6.18
N PRO A 13 -22.70 -19.09 -5.23
CA PRO A 13 -21.98 -20.29 -4.82
C PRO A 13 -21.72 -21.26 -5.99
N GLN A 14 -22.70 -21.43 -6.88
CA GLN A 14 -22.58 -22.30 -8.04
C GLN A 14 -21.52 -21.87 -9.04
N VAL A 15 -21.31 -20.56 -9.18
CA VAL A 15 -20.25 -20.01 -10.06
C VAL A 15 -18.87 -20.33 -9.48
N PHE A 16 -18.71 -20.22 -8.17
CA PHE A 16 -17.45 -20.55 -7.48
C PHE A 16 -17.12 -22.04 -7.62
N GLU A 17 -18.12 -22.91 -7.40
CA GLU A 17 -17.93 -24.36 -7.54
C GLU A 17 -17.53 -24.74 -8.97
N ALA A 18 -18.25 -24.23 -9.96
CA ALA A 18 -17.97 -24.50 -11.37
C ALA A 18 -16.62 -23.96 -11.83
N SER A 19 -16.20 -22.80 -11.33
CA SER A 19 -14.97 -22.12 -11.74
C SER A 19 -13.72 -22.59 -11.00
N ARG A 20 -13.86 -23.36 -9.92
CA ARG A 20 -12.74 -23.84 -9.09
C ARG A 20 -11.83 -22.70 -8.60
N VAL A 21 -12.40 -21.58 -8.21
CA VAL A 21 -11.67 -20.40 -7.74
C VAL A 21 -10.84 -20.74 -6.51
N ARG A 22 -9.55 -20.43 -6.55
CA ARG A 22 -8.65 -20.66 -5.42
C ARG A 22 -9.08 -19.83 -4.21
N PRO A 23 -9.04 -20.41 -2.99
CA PRO A 23 -9.40 -19.70 -1.76
C PRO A 23 -8.41 -18.58 -1.45
N VAL A 24 -8.84 -17.59 -0.68
CA VAL A 24 -8.03 -16.48 -0.15
C VAL A 24 -8.22 -16.34 1.35
N ASP A 25 -8.93 -17.25 1.97
CA ASP A 25 -9.37 -17.18 3.37
C ASP A 25 -8.21 -17.41 4.35
N ASP A 26 -7.09 -17.97 3.87
CA ASP A 26 -5.86 -18.23 4.63
C ASP A 26 -4.96 -16.99 4.81
N TYR A 27 -5.19 -15.89 4.09
CA TYR A 27 -4.35 -14.69 4.16
C TYR A 27 -4.15 -14.16 5.59
N PRO A 28 -5.17 -14.04 6.45
CA PRO A 28 -4.98 -13.60 7.83
C PRO A 28 -4.07 -14.54 8.65
N SER A 29 -4.17 -15.85 8.42
CA SER A 29 -3.32 -16.84 9.09
C SER A 29 -1.87 -16.74 8.62
N GLN A 30 -1.64 -16.56 7.32
CA GLN A 30 -0.32 -16.33 6.74
C GLN A 30 0.30 -15.02 7.23
N LEU A 31 -0.51 -13.96 7.36
CA LEU A 31 -0.05 -12.70 7.93
C LEU A 31 0.33 -12.87 9.41
N LEU A 32 -0.48 -13.58 10.19
CA LEU A 32 -0.20 -13.87 11.60
C LEU A 32 1.08 -14.68 11.78
N GLU A 33 1.31 -15.68 10.95
CA GLU A 33 2.53 -16.50 10.94
C GLU A 33 3.75 -15.62 10.65
N MET A 34 3.74 -14.86 9.56
CA MET A 34 4.81 -13.91 9.23
C MET A 34 5.08 -12.92 10.38
N LEU A 35 4.04 -12.37 11.01
CA LEU A 35 4.21 -11.45 12.14
C LEU A 35 4.80 -12.16 13.39
N THR A 36 4.48 -13.44 13.57
CA THR A 36 5.03 -14.28 14.64
C THR A 36 6.53 -14.51 14.45
N ASP A 37 6.96 -14.76 13.20
CA ASP A 37 8.37 -15.00 12.85
C ASP A 37 9.22 -13.73 13.01
N LEU A 38 8.62 -12.55 12.89
CA LEU A 38 9.30 -11.27 13.13
C LEU A 38 9.59 -10.99 14.61
N ALA A 39 9.02 -11.75 15.53
CA ALA A 39 9.19 -11.51 16.96
C ALA A 39 10.67 -11.59 17.39
N PRO A 40 11.06 -10.84 18.47
CA PRO A 40 12.39 -10.98 19.04
C PRO A 40 12.74 -12.44 19.35
N GLN A 41 13.95 -12.90 19.00
CA GLN A 41 14.38 -14.32 18.99
C GLN A 41 14.14 -15.10 20.29
N HIS A 42 14.02 -14.43 21.43
CA HIS A 42 13.83 -15.07 22.72
C HIS A 42 12.35 -15.22 23.13
N VAL A 43 11.41 -14.81 22.24
CA VAL A 43 9.96 -14.86 22.52
C VAL A 43 9.33 -16.01 21.75
N GLN A 44 8.88 -17.05 22.47
CA GLN A 44 8.27 -18.24 21.86
C GLN A 44 6.79 -18.05 21.48
N SER A 45 6.07 -17.21 22.21
CA SER A 45 4.64 -16.94 22.00
C SER A 45 4.42 -15.42 22.04
N PRO A 46 4.69 -14.71 20.94
CA PRO A 46 4.64 -13.26 20.94
C PRO A 46 3.20 -12.73 21.08
N THR A 47 3.07 -11.64 21.81
CA THR A 47 1.85 -10.84 21.79
C THR A 47 1.93 -9.88 20.61
N ILE A 48 1.00 -10.01 19.69
CA ILE A 48 0.91 -9.21 18.46
C ILE A 48 -0.27 -8.24 18.57
N GLY A 49 -0.09 -7.00 18.16
CA GLY A 49 -1.14 -6.00 18.06
C GLY A 49 -1.17 -5.31 16.70
N VAL A 50 -2.35 -4.92 16.25
CA VAL A 50 -2.55 -4.04 15.09
C VAL A 50 -2.66 -2.60 15.58
N LEU A 51 -1.64 -1.78 15.31
CA LEU A 51 -1.65 -0.36 15.68
C LEU A 51 -2.38 0.47 14.63
N THR A 52 -3.54 1.00 15.00
CA THR A 52 -4.40 1.82 14.15
C THR A 52 -4.39 3.29 14.58
N PRO A 53 -4.56 4.24 13.65
CA PRO A 53 -4.81 5.65 14.00
C PRO A 53 -6.25 5.92 14.47
N GLY A 54 -7.10 4.90 14.57
CA GLY A 54 -8.45 4.99 15.09
C GLY A 54 -9.55 5.18 14.06
N ILE A 55 -10.76 5.38 14.53
CA ILE A 55 -12.02 5.35 13.78
C ILE A 55 -12.16 6.44 12.68
N TYR A 56 -11.36 7.48 12.75
CA TYR A 56 -11.37 8.56 11.75
C TYR A 56 -10.54 8.23 10.51
N ASN A 57 -9.80 7.11 10.52
CA ASN A 57 -9.04 6.66 9.37
C ASN A 57 -9.95 5.94 8.38
N SER A 58 -9.83 6.26 7.09
CA SER A 58 -10.65 5.66 6.02
C SER A 58 -10.46 4.14 5.88
N ALA A 59 -9.34 3.60 6.36
CA ALA A 59 -9.02 2.17 6.35
C ALA A 59 -9.27 1.48 7.70
N TYR A 60 -10.01 2.12 8.62
CA TYR A 60 -10.26 1.54 9.96
C TYR A 60 -10.99 0.19 9.89
N PHE A 61 -11.93 0.04 8.93
CA PHE A 61 -12.59 -1.25 8.71
C PHE A 61 -11.59 -2.36 8.41
N GLU A 62 -10.62 -2.12 7.53
CA GLU A 62 -9.60 -3.11 7.18
C GLU A 62 -8.70 -3.46 8.36
N HIS A 63 -8.36 -2.48 9.21
CA HIS A 63 -7.56 -2.71 10.41
C HIS A 63 -8.32 -3.59 11.41
N SER A 64 -9.58 -3.26 11.69
CA SER A 64 -10.45 -4.01 12.58
C SER A 64 -10.73 -5.42 12.04
N PHE A 65 -11.03 -5.54 10.75
CA PHE A 65 -11.30 -6.82 10.12
C PHE A 65 -10.09 -7.76 10.20
N LEU A 66 -8.88 -7.28 9.86
CA LEU A 66 -7.66 -8.09 9.96
C LEU A 66 -7.34 -8.49 11.39
N SER A 67 -7.46 -7.57 12.34
CA SER A 67 -7.28 -7.87 13.76
C SER A 67 -8.20 -9.01 14.23
N GLN A 68 -9.49 -8.94 13.89
CA GLN A 68 -10.47 -9.97 14.22
C GLN A 68 -10.17 -11.31 13.55
N GLN A 69 -9.79 -11.30 12.26
CA GLN A 69 -9.49 -12.52 11.52
C GLN A 69 -8.20 -13.20 12.00
N MET A 70 -7.21 -12.44 12.42
CA MET A 70 -5.97 -12.95 13.02
C MET A 70 -6.15 -13.34 14.51
N GLY A 71 -7.20 -12.88 15.18
CA GLY A 71 -7.39 -13.08 16.61
C GLY A 71 -6.40 -12.30 17.47
N VAL A 72 -5.93 -11.14 17.01
CA VAL A 72 -5.01 -10.26 17.72
C VAL A 72 -5.70 -8.96 18.14
N GLU A 73 -5.09 -8.22 19.07
CA GLU A 73 -5.67 -6.98 19.59
C GLU A 73 -5.54 -5.84 18.57
N LEU A 74 -6.61 -5.04 18.45
CA LEU A 74 -6.58 -3.75 17.75
C LEU A 74 -6.30 -2.68 18.80
N VAL A 75 -5.22 -1.92 18.61
CA VAL A 75 -4.77 -0.91 19.59
C VAL A 75 -4.53 0.44 18.92
N GLU A 76 -4.81 1.50 19.67
CA GLU A 76 -4.42 2.87 19.34
C GLU A 76 -3.17 3.28 20.14
N GLY A 77 -2.51 4.38 19.78
CA GLY A 77 -1.34 4.86 20.51
C GLY A 77 -1.59 5.10 22.01
N GLN A 78 -2.79 5.53 22.36
CA GLN A 78 -3.20 5.75 23.76
C GLN A 78 -3.36 4.46 24.58
N ASP A 79 -3.53 3.32 23.93
CA ASP A 79 -3.65 2.02 24.58
C ASP A 79 -2.28 1.40 24.89
N LEU A 80 -1.21 2.05 24.45
CA LEU A 80 0.15 1.55 24.57
C LEU A 80 1.03 2.47 25.42
N VAL A 81 1.93 1.88 26.18
CA VAL A 81 2.91 2.60 27.01
C VAL A 81 4.25 1.87 26.99
N VAL A 82 5.34 2.64 26.99
CA VAL A 82 6.68 2.12 27.20
C VAL A 82 6.98 2.14 28.70
N SER A 83 7.23 0.98 29.28
CA SER A 83 7.59 0.80 30.69
C SER A 83 8.67 -0.28 30.81
N GLU A 84 9.67 -0.05 31.68
CA GLU A 84 10.77 -0.98 31.93
C GLU A 84 11.51 -1.46 30.67
N GLY A 85 11.57 -0.59 29.64
CA GLY A 85 12.22 -0.89 28.37
C GLY A 85 11.45 -1.80 27.43
N PHE A 86 10.15 -2.00 27.66
CA PHE A 86 9.25 -2.76 26.78
C PHE A 86 7.98 -1.98 26.48
N VAL A 87 7.35 -2.32 25.37
CA VAL A 87 6.01 -1.81 25.03
C VAL A 87 4.96 -2.68 25.71
N HIS A 88 4.01 -2.04 26.35
CA HIS A 88 2.89 -2.72 27.01
C HIS A 88 1.56 -2.14 26.54
N MET A 89 0.60 -3.01 26.41
CA MET A 89 -0.82 -2.68 26.23
C MET A 89 -1.48 -2.51 27.60
N LEU A 90 -2.27 -1.44 27.73
CA LEU A 90 -3.10 -1.16 28.89
C LEU A 90 -4.32 -2.10 28.86
N THR A 91 -4.48 -2.95 29.84
CA THR A 91 -5.63 -3.84 29.96
C THR A 91 -6.33 -3.69 31.31
N THR A 92 -7.55 -4.16 31.42
CA THR A 92 -8.29 -4.19 32.69
C THR A 92 -7.63 -5.08 33.75
N LYS A 93 -6.67 -5.93 33.37
CA LYS A 93 -5.88 -6.80 34.25
C LYS A 93 -4.48 -6.28 34.54
N GLY A 94 -4.14 -5.08 34.05
CA GLY A 94 -2.82 -4.46 34.14
C GLY A 94 -2.10 -4.40 32.80
N LEU A 95 -0.79 -4.23 32.84
CA LEU A 95 0.06 -4.13 31.67
C LEU A 95 0.28 -5.51 31.03
N LYS A 96 0.06 -5.62 29.70
CA LYS A 96 0.38 -6.80 28.91
C LYS A 96 1.45 -6.44 27.91
N ARG A 97 2.63 -7.08 27.97
CA ARG A 97 3.72 -6.84 27.04
C ARG A 97 3.28 -7.10 25.58
N VAL A 98 3.75 -6.27 24.66
CA VAL A 98 3.56 -6.40 23.21
C VAL A 98 4.92 -6.63 22.57
N ASP A 99 5.05 -7.66 21.74
CA ASP A 99 6.30 -8.08 21.13
C ASP A 99 6.37 -7.74 19.64
N VAL A 100 5.21 -7.64 18.97
CA VAL A 100 5.11 -7.27 17.56
C VAL A 100 3.95 -6.30 17.34
N LEU A 101 4.21 -5.21 16.63
CA LEU A 101 3.17 -4.30 16.17
C LEU A 101 3.08 -4.31 14.63
N TYR A 102 1.94 -4.75 14.13
CA TYR A 102 1.54 -4.49 12.74
C TYR A 102 0.98 -3.08 12.66
N ARG A 103 1.81 -2.14 12.24
CA ARG A 103 1.47 -0.71 12.25
C ARG A 103 0.69 -0.28 11.02
N ARG A 104 -0.36 0.51 11.23
CA ARG A 104 -1.18 1.14 10.20
C ARG A 104 -1.15 2.67 10.32
N ILE A 105 -0.05 3.19 10.85
CA ILE A 105 0.27 4.62 10.94
C ILE A 105 1.58 4.92 10.24
N ASP A 106 1.73 6.13 9.73
CA ASP A 106 2.94 6.58 9.03
C ASP A 106 4.09 6.83 10.01
N ASP A 107 5.32 6.80 9.51
CA ASP A 107 6.54 6.96 10.29
C ASP A 107 6.55 8.25 11.11
N ASP A 108 6.09 9.37 10.53
CA ASP A 108 6.04 10.67 11.18
C ASP A 108 5.24 10.67 12.49
N PHE A 109 4.28 9.77 12.63
CA PHE A 109 3.38 9.73 13.78
C PHE A 109 3.73 8.65 14.80
N ILE A 110 4.69 7.75 14.51
CA ILE A 110 4.88 6.52 15.27
C ILE A 110 5.45 6.74 16.67
N ASP A 111 6.31 7.75 16.84
CA ASP A 111 6.91 8.11 18.14
C ASP A 111 7.11 9.62 18.25
N PRO A 112 6.32 10.32 19.10
CA PRO A 112 6.44 11.77 19.29
C PRO A 112 7.75 12.23 19.93
N ALA A 113 8.56 11.33 20.47
CA ALA A 113 9.90 11.68 20.98
C ALA A 113 10.97 11.74 19.88
N VAL A 114 10.71 11.15 18.71
CA VAL A 114 11.68 11.02 17.60
C VAL A 114 11.25 11.78 16.35
N PHE A 115 9.94 11.75 16.05
CA PHE A 115 9.35 12.36 14.86
C PHE A 115 8.52 13.59 15.21
N ARG A 116 7.24 13.60 14.88
CA ARG A 116 6.35 14.73 15.15
C ARG A 116 6.00 14.82 16.64
N PRO A 117 6.44 15.87 17.36
CA PRO A 117 6.22 15.98 18.80
C PRO A 117 4.76 16.18 19.20
N ASP A 118 3.91 16.62 18.27
CA ASP A 118 2.46 16.81 18.43
C ASP A 118 1.64 15.56 18.09
N SER A 119 2.27 14.45 17.73
CA SER A 119 1.57 13.22 17.42
C SER A 119 0.86 12.62 18.64
N LEU A 120 -0.43 12.36 18.49
CA LEU A 120 -1.27 11.62 19.43
C LEU A 120 -1.53 10.18 18.98
N LEU A 121 -1.05 9.79 17.80
CA LEU A 121 -1.33 8.48 17.19
C LEU A 121 -0.28 7.43 17.54
N GLY A 122 0.92 7.87 17.88
CA GLY A 122 2.05 6.99 18.18
C GLY A 122 2.29 6.77 19.67
N VAL A 123 3.38 6.09 19.96
CA VAL A 123 3.77 5.69 21.32
C VAL A 123 5.11 6.32 21.68
N ARG A 124 5.12 7.20 22.68
CA ARG A 124 6.35 7.86 23.13
C ARG A 124 7.37 6.84 23.63
N GLY A 125 8.59 6.86 23.03
CA GLY A 125 9.69 5.97 23.37
C GLY A 125 9.71 4.63 22.61
N LEU A 126 8.73 4.38 21.73
CA LEU A 126 8.65 3.17 20.93
C LEU A 126 9.93 2.92 20.11
N MET A 127 10.48 3.96 19.50
CA MET A 127 11.70 3.85 18.68
C MET A 127 12.94 3.47 19.51
N GLY A 128 12.98 3.80 20.80
CA GLY A 128 14.01 3.32 21.72
C GLY A 128 13.92 1.80 21.90
N VAL A 129 12.74 1.29 22.20
CA VAL A 129 12.49 -0.16 22.38
C VAL A 129 12.76 -0.94 21.09
N TYR A 130 12.38 -0.37 19.93
CA TYR A 130 12.65 -0.96 18.61
C TYR A 130 14.15 -1.06 18.32
N ARG A 131 14.94 0.01 18.57
CA ARG A 131 16.40 0.01 18.38
C ARG A 131 17.13 -1.00 19.26
N GLU A 132 16.59 -1.29 20.43
CA GLU A 132 17.11 -2.30 21.34
C GLU A 132 16.70 -3.73 20.97
N GLY A 133 15.95 -3.91 19.86
CA GLY A 133 15.49 -5.23 19.38
C GLY A 133 14.48 -5.92 20.31
N ARG A 134 13.76 -5.14 21.13
CA ARG A 134 12.81 -5.67 22.11
C ARG A 134 11.36 -5.71 21.61
N ILE A 135 11.10 -5.13 20.46
CA ILE A 135 9.83 -5.19 19.73
C ILE A 135 10.10 -5.21 18.22
N ALA A 136 9.27 -5.92 17.47
CA ALA A 136 9.26 -5.85 16.02
C ALA A 136 8.15 -4.91 15.52
N LEU A 137 8.45 -4.18 14.45
CA LEU A 137 7.50 -3.30 13.77
C LEU A 137 7.35 -3.75 12.31
N ALA A 138 6.15 -4.07 11.90
CA ALA A 138 5.83 -4.45 10.51
C ALA A 138 4.89 -3.39 9.87
N ASN A 139 5.24 -2.76 8.72
CA ASN A 139 6.57 -2.78 8.16
C ASN A 139 7.53 -1.90 8.97
N ALA A 140 8.82 -2.17 8.86
CA ALA A 140 9.84 -1.43 9.58
C ALA A 140 9.78 0.09 9.31
N PRO A 141 10.16 0.94 10.28
CA PRO A 141 10.32 2.37 10.04
C PRO A 141 11.32 2.64 8.91
N GLY A 142 11.01 3.61 8.05
CA GLY A 142 11.81 3.96 6.88
C GLY A 142 11.40 3.22 5.58
N THR A 143 10.54 2.22 5.64
CA THR A 143 10.06 1.50 4.44
C THR A 143 9.16 2.34 3.54
N GLY A 144 8.69 3.50 4.00
CA GLY A 144 7.96 4.48 3.19
C GLY A 144 8.72 4.97 1.96
N ILE A 145 10.04 4.79 1.91
CA ILE A 145 10.83 5.05 0.70
C ILE A 145 10.33 4.23 -0.51
N ALA A 146 9.75 3.05 -0.28
CA ALA A 146 9.17 2.22 -1.33
C ALA A 146 7.90 2.83 -1.97
N ASP A 147 7.27 3.80 -1.30
CA ASP A 147 6.10 4.53 -1.81
C ASP A 147 6.49 5.69 -2.73
N ASP A 148 7.76 6.13 -2.70
CA ASP A 148 8.27 7.16 -3.60
C ASP A 148 8.29 6.67 -5.03
N LYS A 149 7.58 7.38 -5.92
CA LYS A 149 7.43 6.98 -7.32
C LYS A 149 8.75 7.02 -8.11
N VAL A 150 9.74 7.75 -7.63
CA VAL A 150 11.08 7.78 -8.24
C VAL A 150 11.81 6.47 -7.99
N ILE A 151 11.61 5.83 -6.83
CA ILE A 151 12.22 4.54 -6.52
C ILE A 151 11.78 3.45 -7.50
N TYR A 152 10.55 3.54 -8.03
CA TYR A 152 10.06 2.62 -9.05
C TYR A 152 10.99 2.53 -10.28
N ALA A 153 11.62 3.64 -10.67
CA ALA A 153 12.55 3.66 -11.81
C ALA A 153 13.78 2.75 -11.59
N TYR A 154 14.18 2.56 -10.34
CA TYR A 154 15.35 1.76 -9.95
C TYR A 154 15.02 0.30 -9.63
N VAL A 155 13.74 -0.09 -9.60
CA VAL A 155 13.34 -1.46 -9.22
C VAL A 155 14.04 -2.55 -10.05
N PRO A 156 14.19 -2.46 -11.39
CA PRO A 156 14.92 -3.46 -12.15
C PRO A 156 16.40 -3.59 -11.75
N GLU A 157 17.05 -2.46 -11.45
CA GLU A 157 18.45 -2.45 -10.99
C GLU A 157 18.58 -3.00 -9.57
N ILE A 158 17.61 -2.70 -8.69
CA ILE A 158 17.53 -3.24 -7.33
C ILE A 158 17.36 -4.76 -7.38
N ILE A 159 16.46 -5.27 -8.22
CA ILE A 159 16.27 -6.72 -8.41
C ILE A 159 17.59 -7.35 -8.85
N ARG A 160 18.20 -6.84 -9.92
CA ARG A 160 19.48 -7.37 -10.42
C ARG A 160 20.58 -7.34 -9.35
N TYR A 161 20.65 -6.28 -8.56
CA TYR A 161 21.65 -6.15 -7.50
C TYR A 161 21.51 -7.20 -6.40
N TYR A 162 20.29 -7.46 -5.94
CA TYR A 162 20.05 -8.37 -4.82
C TYR A 162 19.90 -9.83 -5.23
N THR A 163 19.33 -10.11 -6.40
CA THR A 163 19.06 -11.50 -6.86
C THR A 163 20.05 -12.00 -7.89
N GLY A 164 20.76 -11.10 -8.57
CA GLY A 164 21.58 -11.44 -9.74
C GLY A 164 20.78 -11.74 -11.01
N GLU A 165 19.45 -11.55 -10.97
CA GLU A 165 18.53 -11.90 -12.06
C GLU A 165 17.88 -10.67 -12.67
N GLU A 166 17.40 -10.80 -13.90
CA GLU A 166 16.59 -9.75 -14.53
C GLU A 166 15.15 -9.78 -13.98
N ALA A 167 14.51 -8.59 -13.94
CA ALA A 167 13.12 -8.50 -13.51
C ALA A 167 12.18 -9.29 -14.43
N ILE A 168 11.37 -10.18 -13.86
CA ILE A 168 10.39 -11.00 -14.61
C ILE A 168 9.25 -10.12 -15.13
N LEU A 169 8.76 -9.19 -14.31
CA LEU A 169 7.71 -8.27 -14.69
C LEU A 169 8.32 -7.01 -15.31
N PRO A 170 7.86 -6.59 -16.51
CA PRO A 170 8.38 -5.38 -17.14
C PRO A 170 7.98 -4.13 -16.35
N ASN A 171 8.93 -3.26 -16.11
CA ASN A 171 8.68 -1.92 -15.57
C ASN A 171 8.22 -0.98 -16.68
N VAL A 172 7.35 -0.05 -16.31
CA VAL A 172 7.03 1.09 -17.19
C VAL A 172 8.26 1.99 -17.30
N PRO A 173 8.69 2.36 -18.51
CA PRO A 173 9.76 3.35 -18.68
C PRO A 173 9.48 4.60 -17.85
N THR A 174 10.45 5.02 -17.04
CA THR A 174 10.27 6.11 -16.10
C THR A 174 11.38 7.12 -16.24
N TYR A 175 11.00 8.37 -16.54
CA TYR A 175 11.88 9.50 -16.69
C TYR A 175 11.95 10.29 -15.38
N ILE A 176 13.14 10.45 -14.83
CA ILE A 176 13.36 11.17 -13.56
C ILE A 176 13.74 12.60 -13.89
N CYS A 177 12.86 13.58 -13.62
CA CYS A 177 13.09 14.98 -14.03
C CYS A 177 14.29 15.65 -13.33
N ARG A 178 14.85 15.07 -12.29
CA ARG A 178 16.14 15.49 -11.71
C ARG A 178 17.29 15.33 -12.71
N ASN A 179 17.21 14.32 -13.58
CA ASN A 179 18.18 14.13 -14.66
C ASN A 179 17.91 15.13 -15.78
N ASP A 180 18.94 15.83 -16.25
CA ASP A 180 18.79 16.89 -17.27
C ASP A 180 18.31 16.35 -18.61
N GLN A 181 18.75 15.16 -19.02
CA GLN A 181 18.33 14.52 -20.28
C GLN A 181 16.86 14.10 -20.20
N ASP A 182 16.47 13.42 -19.11
CA ASP A 182 15.08 13.01 -18.89
C ASP A 182 14.17 14.23 -18.82
N ARG A 183 14.57 15.27 -18.08
CA ARG A 183 13.80 16.51 -17.97
C ARG A 183 13.59 17.18 -19.33
N ALA A 184 14.62 17.27 -20.14
CA ALA A 184 14.50 17.84 -21.48
C ALA A 184 13.53 17.04 -22.34
N TYR A 185 13.61 15.71 -22.28
CA TYR A 185 12.66 14.81 -22.96
C TYR A 185 11.23 15.02 -22.48
N VAL A 186 11.01 15.02 -21.15
CA VAL A 186 9.68 15.20 -20.54
C VAL A 186 9.06 16.52 -20.96
N LEU A 187 9.80 17.62 -20.88
CA LEU A 187 9.30 18.95 -21.25
C LEU A 187 8.92 19.05 -22.73
N ALA A 188 9.61 18.31 -23.62
CA ALA A 188 9.32 18.27 -25.04
C ALA A 188 8.12 17.38 -25.40
N HIS A 189 7.73 16.42 -24.53
CA HIS A 189 6.72 15.40 -24.82
C HIS A 189 5.59 15.33 -23.80
N LEU A 190 5.29 16.43 -23.11
CA LEU A 190 4.24 16.49 -22.08
C LEU A 190 2.87 16.06 -22.59
N ASP A 191 2.58 16.19 -23.86
CA ASP A 191 1.34 15.77 -24.51
C ASP A 191 1.17 14.24 -24.61
N GLN A 192 2.24 13.46 -24.42
CA GLN A 192 2.26 12.01 -24.53
C GLN A 192 2.49 11.30 -23.18
N LEU A 193 2.85 12.05 -22.16
CA LEU A 193 3.30 11.52 -20.89
C LEU A 193 2.28 11.73 -19.76
N VAL A 194 2.36 10.85 -18.76
CA VAL A 194 1.76 11.07 -17.45
C VAL A 194 2.87 11.56 -16.52
N VAL A 195 2.74 12.78 -16.01
CA VAL A 195 3.67 13.35 -15.04
C VAL A 195 3.08 13.21 -13.62
N LYS A 196 3.90 12.80 -12.68
CA LYS A 196 3.50 12.59 -11.28
C LYS A 196 4.48 13.28 -10.35
N ALA A 197 3.97 13.86 -9.27
CA ALA A 197 4.83 14.26 -8.15
C ALA A 197 5.34 13.01 -7.41
N ALA A 198 6.60 13.03 -6.97
CA ALA A 198 7.27 11.89 -6.34
C ALA A 198 6.58 11.49 -5.02
N ASN A 199 6.24 12.48 -4.20
CA ASN A 199 5.73 12.32 -2.83
C ASN A 199 4.20 12.42 -2.70
N GLU A 200 3.47 12.59 -3.80
CA GLU A 200 2.00 12.70 -3.79
C GLU A 200 1.34 11.33 -4.00
N SER A 201 0.13 11.16 -3.46
CA SER A 201 -0.69 9.95 -3.61
C SER A 201 -2.10 10.29 -4.08
N GLY A 202 -2.93 9.28 -4.36
CA GLY A 202 -4.35 9.48 -4.68
C GLY A 202 -4.65 10.12 -6.04
N GLY A 203 -3.66 10.35 -6.90
CA GLY A 203 -3.83 11.03 -8.19
C GLY A 203 -3.76 12.56 -8.09
N TYR A 204 -3.43 13.10 -6.92
CA TYR A 204 -3.13 14.52 -6.75
C TYR A 204 -1.76 14.85 -7.36
N GLY A 205 -1.57 16.10 -7.82
CA GLY A 205 -0.31 16.52 -8.43
C GLY A 205 0.09 15.78 -9.70
N MET A 206 -0.87 15.22 -10.45
CA MET A 206 -0.65 14.43 -11.66
C MET A 206 -1.17 15.17 -12.90
N LEU A 207 -0.41 15.08 -13.99
CA LEU A 207 -0.82 15.51 -15.33
C LEU A 207 -0.96 14.28 -16.23
N VAL A 208 -2.13 14.09 -16.84
CA VAL A 208 -2.31 13.15 -17.95
C VAL A 208 -2.23 13.94 -19.25
N GLY A 209 -1.04 14.00 -19.82
CA GLY A 209 -0.71 14.90 -20.92
C GLY A 209 -1.63 14.85 -22.13
N PRO A 210 -2.03 13.65 -22.65
CA PRO A 210 -2.99 13.55 -23.76
C PRO A 210 -4.37 14.15 -23.46
N HIS A 211 -4.77 14.23 -22.21
CA HIS A 211 -6.08 14.77 -21.80
C HIS A 211 -6.00 16.22 -21.31
N ALA A 212 -4.79 16.76 -21.16
CA ALA A 212 -4.57 18.09 -20.63
C ALA A 212 -4.59 19.16 -21.73
N SER A 213 -5.08 20.33 -21.38
CA SER A 213 -5.00 21.52 -22.23
C SER A 213 -3.57 22.03 -22.37
N ALA A 214 -3.33 22.87 -23.37
CA ALA A 214 -2.02 23.51 -23.55
C ALA A 214 -1.63 24.36 -22.33
N ALA A 215 -2.60 25.02 -21.69
CA ALA A 215 -2.37 25.84 -20.50
C ALA A 215 -1.95 25.00 -19.29
N GLU A 216 -2.59 23.84 -19.07
CA GLU A 216 -2.23 22.90 -18.01
C GLU A 216 -0.83 22.31 -18.24
N ARG A 217 -0.51 21.92 -19.47
CA ARG A 217 0.85 21.45 -19.82
C ARG A 217 1.90 22.52 -19.57
N ALA A 218 1.63 23.77 -19.94
CA ALA A 218 2.54 24.89 -19.68
C ALA A 218 2.75 25.14 -18.18
N ALA A 219 1.67 25.06 -17.38
CA ALA A 219 1.75 25.19 -15.93
C ALA A 219 2.57 24.06 -15.30
N PHE A 220 2.41 22.82 -15.77
CA PHE A 220 3.23 21.69 -15.31
C PHE A 220 4.68 21.79 -15.76
N ALA A 221 4.96 22.28 -16.97
CA ALA A 221 6.33 22.55 -17.42
C ALA A 221 7.05 23.53 -16.48
N ALA A 222 6.36 24.59 -16.06
CA ALA A 222 6.90 25.54 -15.10
C ALA A 222 7.19 24.90 -13.73
N LYS A 223 6.28 24.06 -13.20
CA LYS A 223 6.46 23.32 -11.94
C LYS A 223 7.65 22.37 -12.02
N ILE A 224 7.76 21.57 -13.08
CA ILE A 224 8.89 20.65 -13.31
C ILE A 224 10.21 21.41 -13.36
N SER A 225 10.24 22.57 -14.03
CA SER A 225 11.44 23.39 -14.14
C SER A 225 11.84 24.02 -12.82
N ALA A 226 10.86 24.40 -11.98
CA ALA A 226 11.12 24.97 -10.66
C ALA A 226 11.60 23.93 -9.63
N GLU A 227 11.01 22.73 -9.65
CA GLU A 227 11.30 21.67 -8.68
C GLU A 227 11.51 20.31 -9.37
N PRO A 228 12.53 20.15 -10.22
CA PRO A 228 12.68 18.94 -11.06
C PRO A 228 12.86 17.66 -10.21
N ARG A 229 13.38 17.76 -8.98
CA ARG A 229 13.54 16.61 -8.09
C ARG A 229 12.21 15.99 -7.67
N ASN A 230 11.13 16.78 -7.66
CA ASN A 230 9.83 16.33 -7.18
C ASN A 230 8.95 15.72 -8.29
N TYR A 231 9.46 15.57 -9.51
CA TYR A 231 8.66 15.06 -10.62
C TYR A 231 9.33 13.90 -11.34
N MET A 232 8.49 12.96 -11.76
CA MET A 232 8.82 11.89 -12.69
C MET A 232 7.73 11.79 -13.76
N ALA A 233 8.07 11.20 -14.90
CA ALA A 233 7.12 11.00 -15.99
C ALA A 233 7.20 9.59 -16.55
N GLN A 234 6.08 9.13 -17.08
CA GLN A 234 5.95 7.83 -17.73
C GLN A 234 5.15 7.98 -19.00
N PRO A 235 5.38 7.15 -20.03
CA PRO A 235 4.48 7.07 -21.17
C PRO A 235 3.04 6.80 -20.72
N THR A 236 2.07 7.38 -21.42
CA THR A 236 0.67 7.06 -21.16
C THR A 236 0.39 5.62 -21.57
N ILE A 237 -0.01 4.79 -20.59
CA ILE A 237 -0.32 3.40 -20.82
C ILE A 237 -1.82 3.22 -20.97
N SER A 238 -2.22 2.46 -21.99
CA SER A 238 -3.59 1.99 -22.12
C SER A 238 -3.80 0.84 -21.15
N LEU A 239 -4.43 1.11 -20.01
CA LEU A 239 -4.77 0.09 -19.03
C LEU A 239 -5.70 -0.97 -19.64
N SER A 240 -5.60 -2.20 -19.16
CA SER A 240 -6.53 -3.28 -19.51
C SER A 240 -7.98 -2.87 -19.25
N ARG A 241 -8.90 -3.42 -20.03
CA ARG A 241 -10.34 -3.18 -19.90
C ARG A 241 -11.08 -4.49 -19.61
N VAL A 242 -12.01 -4.44 -18.68
CA VAL A 242 -12.86 -5.58 -18.35
C VAL A 242 -14.34 -5.20 -18.43
N PRO A 243 -15.23 -6.17 -18.73
CA PRO A 243 -16.66 -5.97 -18.67
C PRO A 243 -17.08 -5.49 -17.27
N THR A 244 -17.86 -4.43 -17.22
CA THR A 244 -18.33 -3.83 -15.97
C THR A 244 -19.78 -3.45 -16.11
N ILE A 245 -20.60 -3.80 -15.11
CA ILE A 245 -22.02 -3.42 -15.06
C ILE A 245 -22.11 -1.93 -14.74
N VAL A 246 -22.79 -1.18 -15.60
CA VAL A 246 -23.00 0.25 -15.47
C VAL A 246 -24.48 0.52 -15.73
N GLY A 247 -25.25 0.72 -14.66
CA GLY A 247 -26.70 0.75 -14.75
C GLY A 247 -27.27 -0.58 -15.27
N ASP A 248 -27.92 -0.55 -16.39
CA ASP A 248 -28.54 -1.72 -17.09
C ASP A 248 -27.66 -2.32 -18.21
N ARG A 249 -26.42 -1.87 -18.36
CA ARG A 249 -25.54 -2.24 -19.47
C ARG A 249 -24.21 -2.81 -18.98
N ILE A 250 -23.56 -3.58 -19.85
CA ILE A 250 -22.18 -4.03 -19.68
C ILE A 250 -21.29 -3.18 -20.58
N GLU A 251 -20.35 -2.47 -19.97
CA GLU A 251 -19.38 -1.65 -20.70
C GLU A 251 -17.95 -1.99 -20.28
N GLY A 252 -17.00 -1.83 -21.23
CA GLY A 252 -15.57 -1.98 -20.90
C GLY A 252 -15.08 -0.79 -20.07
N ARG A 253 -14.48 -1.07 -18.92
CA ARG A 253 -13.84 -0.08 -18.05
C ARG A 253 -12.39 -0.44 -17.81
N HIS A 254 -11.53 0.58 -17.70
CA HIS A 254 -10.13 0.38 -17.38
C HIS A 254 -9.96 -0.12 -15.95
N VAL A 255 -8.96 -0.99 -15.76
CA VAL A 255 -8.65 -1.64 -14.48
C VAL A 255 -7.16 -1.66 -14.19
N ASP A 256 -6.81 -1.72 -12.91
CA ASP A 256 -5.49 -2.13 -12.43
C ASP A 256 -5.61 -3.32 -11.47
N LEU A 257 -4.61 -4.20 -11.46
CA LEU A 257 -4.51 -5.31 -10.51
C LEU A 257 -3.53 -4.96 -9.39
N ARG A 258 -3.94 -5.25 -8.17
CA ARG A 258 -3.12 -5.11 -6.96
C ARG A 258 -3.01 -6.45 -6.26
N PRO A 259 -1.89 -7.17 -6.43
CA PRO A 259 -1.60 -8.39 -5.69
C PRO A 259 -1.19 -8.08 -4.25
N TYR A 260 -1.30 -9.08 -3.38
CA TYR A 260 -0.83 -9.04 -2.00
C TYR A 260 0.26 -10.08 -1.82
N VAL A 261 1.39 -9.64 -1.28
CA VAL A 261 2.57 -10.47 -1.05
C VAL A 261 2.99 -10.30 0.41
N LEU A 262 3.20 -11.41 1.09
CA LEU A 262 3.83 -11.46 2.39
C LEU A 262 5.24 -12.02 2.21
N PHE A 263 6.20 -11.37 2.84
CA PHE A 263 7.61 -11.77 2.79
C PHE A 263 8.08 -12.01 4.23
N GLY A 264 8.27 -13.27 4.56
CA GLY A 264 8.82 -13.78 5.80
C GLY A 264 9.93 -14.79 5.46
N ASP A 265 10.04 -15.85 6.23
CA ASP A 265 10.93 -16.98 5.90
C ASP A 265 10.52 -17.61 4.58
N GLU A 266 9.23 -17.63 4.29
CA GLU A 266 8.68 -17.98 2.99
C GLU A 266 7.95 -16.79 2.34
N ILE A 267 7.85 -16.83 1.01
CA ILE A 267 7.12 -15.82 0.24
C ILE A 267 5.71 -16.35 -0.03
N TYR A 268 4.70 -15.69 0.52
CA TYR A 268 3.31 -15.98 0.24
C TYR A 268 2.74 -14.95 -0.74
N VAL A 269 2.21 -15.40 -1.86
CA VAL A 269 1.46 -14.58 -2.81
C VAL A 269 0.00 -15.00 -2.76
N GLN A 270 -0.87 -14.11 -2.29
CA GLN A 270 -2.30 -14.39 -2.20
C GLN A 270 -2.88 -14.78 -3.57
N PRO A 271 -3.60 -15.93 -3.69
CA PRO A 271 -4.21 -16.38 -4.95
C PRO A 271 -5.47 -15.59 -5.29
N GLY A 272 -5.31 -14.28 -5.41
CA GLY A 272 -6.34 -13.29 -5.67
C GLY A 272 -5.77 -11.90 -5.59
N GLY A 273 -6.58 -10.88 -5.66
CA GLY A 273 -6.13 -9.52 -5.57
C GLY A 273 -7.28 -8.51 -5.59
N LEU A 274 -6.94 -7.25 -5.40
CA LEU A 274 -7.86 -6.15 -5.61
C LEU A 274 -7.70 -5.67 -7.05
N THR A 275 -8.75 -5.78 -7.85
CA THR A 275 -8.84 -5.07 -9.13
C THR A 275 -9.60 -3.77 -8.92
N ARG A 276 -8.94 -2.64 -9.09
CA ARG A 276 -9.62 -1.34 -9.14
C ARG A 276 -10.18 -1.09 -10.54
N VAL A 277 -11.33 -0.44 -10.62
CA VAL A 277 -12.03 -0.18 -11.88
C VAL A 277 -12.42 1.29 -11.99
N ALA A 278 -12.14 1.91 -13.15
CA ALA A 278 -12.59 3.26 -13.44
C ALA A 278 -14.10 3.24 -13.75
N LEU A 279 -14.93 3.94 -12.96
CA LEU A 279 -16.37 4.00 -13.20
C LEU A 279 -16.74 5.00 -14.31
N THR A 280 -15.91 6.04 -14.51
CA THR A 280 -16.08 7.00 -15.61
C THR A 280 -15.56 6.41 -16.92
N LYS A 281 -16.36 6.48 -17.98
CA LYS A 281 -16.00 5.98 -19.31
C LYS A 281 -14.75 6.70 -19.86
N GLY A 282 -13.76 5.92 -20.28
CA GLY A 282 -12.51 6.42 -20.84
C GLY A 282 -11.48 6.94 -19.82
N SER A 283 -11.85 7.03 -18.54
CA SER A 283 -10.89 7.44 -17.50
C SER A 283 -9.81 6.38 -17.30
N LEU A 284 -8.56 6.82 -17.18
CA LEU A 284 -7.42 6.01 -16.76
C LEU A 284 -7.20 6.06 -15.24
N VAL A 285 -7.99 6.88 -14.52
CA VAL A 285 -7.92 6.99 -13.05
C VAL A 285 -8.86 5.96 -12.46
N VAL A 286 -8.29 4.93 -11.83
CA VAL A 286 -9.01 3.81 -11.21
C VAL A 286 -9.11 3.93 -9.68
N ASN A 287 -8.63 5.03 -9.11
CA ASN A 287 -8.58 5.21 -7.67
C ASN A 287 -9.97 5.39 -7.07
N SER A 288 -10.28 4.67 -5.99
CA SER A 288 -11.56 4.75 -5.29
C SER A 288 -11.82 6.14 -4.70
N SER A 289 -10.80 6.88 -4.27
CA SER A 289 -10.94 8.27 -3.79
C SER A 289 -11.40 9.26 -4.87
N GLN A 290 -11.35 8.87 -6.15
CA GLN A 290 -11.79 9.65 -7.29
C GLN A 290 -12.96 8.97 -8.05
N GLY A 291 -13.79 8.22 -7.32
CA GLY A 291 -14.97 7.58 -7.87
C GLY A 291 -14.71 6.26 -8.61
N GLY A 292 -13.57 5.61 -8.33
CA GLY A 292 -13.30 4.24 -8.79
C GLY A 292 -14.04 3.20 -7.95
N GLY A 293 -14.33 2.04 -8.56
CA GLY A 293 -14.86 0.87 -7.88
C GLY A 293 -13.82 -0.23 -7.71
N SER A 294 -14.27 -1.37 -7.20
CA SER A 294 -13.43 -2.56 -7.03
C SER A 294 -14.10 -3.81 -7.60
N LYS A 295 -13.28 -4.76 -8.02
CA LYS A 295 -13.67 -6.11 -8.40
C LYS A 295 -12.83 -7.12 -7.64
N ASP A 296 -13.40 -8.27 -7.34
CA ASP A 296 -12.63 -9.41 -6.82
C ASP A 296 -11.88 -10.11 -7.97
N THR A 297 -10.61 -10.39 -7.76
CA THR A 297 -9.77 -11.08 -8.74
C THR A 297 -9.71 -12.56 -8.41
N TRP A 298 -10.11 -13.41 -9.37
CA TRP A 298 -10.13 -14.85 -9.21
C TRP A 298 -8.90 -15.48 -9.90
N VAL A 299 -8.22 -16.32 -9.16
CA VAL A 299 -7.21 -17.24 -9.68
C VAL A 299 -7.85 -18.63 -9.73
N LEU A 300 -7.78 -19.25 -10.90
CA LEU A 300 -8.40 -20.56 -11.18
C LEU A 300 -7.41 -21.70 -11.01
#